data_b877dc42ba74353f55932b25cfac3da2
#
_entry.id   b877dc42ba74353f55932b25cfac3da2
#
_cell.length_a   1.000
_cell.length_b   1.000
_cell.length_c   1.000
_cell.angle_alpha   90.00
_cell.angle_beta   90.00
_cell.angle_gamma   90.00
#
_symmetry.space_group_name_H-M   'P 1'
#
loop_
_entity.id
_entity.type
_entity.pdbx_description
1 polymer ?
#
loop_
_entity_poly.entity_id
_entity_poly.type
_entity_poly.pdbx_seq_one_letter_code
_entity_poly.pdbx_strand_id
1 'polypeptide(L)'
;MLLTQFQHIGRSLFNRGLVSSSSGNLSIRIGDKLIITRRGSNLEALQEKDLVETGINKNDRSTPLASIELCVHRAIYQNTQARAIVHAHPPHATALSLCEKSISSDHLKDFCGLGPVPVVGWGMEVKPGAIPDVIAEALKDNFIVAVYGHGTFATGQLMDEAFNFTTGLEEACEIVCLMKSMGAGQSGGK
;
A
#
# COMPACT_ATOMS: atom_id res chain seq x y z
N MET A 1 21.05 10.15 1.86
CA MET A 1 20.07 9.77 2.93
C MET A 1 18.71 9.40 2.33
N LEU A 2 18.05 10.24 1.53
CA LEU A 2 16.71 9.96 0.96
C LEU A 2 16.71 8.72 0.02
N LEU A 3 17.56 8.71 -1.00
CA LEU A 3 17.68 7.57 -1.94
C LEU A 3 17.93 6.25 -1.20
N THR A 4 18.79 6.27 -0.19
CA THR A 4 19.10 5.07 0.62
C THR A 4 17.85 4.50 1.31
N GLN A 5 16.95 5.36 1.80
CA GLN A 5 15.69 4.94 2.40
C GLN A 5 14.76 4.27 1.36
N PHE A 6 14.58 4.88 0.20
CA PHE A 6 13.79 4.29 -0.89
C PHE A 6 14.38 2.95 -1.37
N GLN A 7 15.73 2.87 -1.50
CA GLN A 7 16.42 1.63 -1.87
C GLN A 7 16.23 0.54 -0.82
N HIS A 8 16.32 0.89 0.46
CA HIS A 8 16.16 -0.07 1.55
C HIS A 8 14.74 -0.68 1.53
N ILE A 9 13.72 0.16 1.52
CA ILE A 9 12.31 -0.30 1.51
C ILE A 9 11.98 -1.01 0.21
N GLY A 10 12.35 -0.46 -0.94
CA GLY A 10 12.07 -1.07 -2.25
C GLY A 10 12.68 -2.46 -2.38
N ARG A 11 13.96 -2.62 -2.01
CA ARG A 11 14.63 -3.93 -2.00
C ARG A 11 14.00 -4.90 -1.01
N SER A 12 13.59 -4.41 0.17
CA SER A 12 12.94 -5.24 1.19
C SER A 12 11.58 -5.76 0.70
N LEU A 13 10.78 -4.92 0.03
CA LEU A 13 9.51 -5.33 -0.60
C LEU A 13 9.74 -6.37 -1.69
N PHE A 14 10.74 -6.16 -2.56
CA PHE A 14 11.06 -7.09 -3.64
C PHE A 14 11.52 -8.44 -3.10
N ASN A 15 12.45 -8.45 -2.14
CA ASN A 15 12.97 -9.69 -1.53
C ASN A 15 11.91 -10.50 -0.80
N ARG A 16 10.85 -9.86 -0.30
CA ARG A 16 9.70 -10.52 0.32
C ARG A 16 8.62 -10.94 -0.68
N GLY A 17 8.79 -10.67 -1.98
CA GLY A 17 7.80 -10.98 -3.01
C GLY A 17 6.54 -10.13 -2.96
N LEU A 18 6.60 -8.95 -2.33
CA LEU A 18 5.45 -8.04 -2.19
C LEU A 18 5.31 -7.09 -3.37
N VAL A 19 6.31 -7.04 -4.24
CA VAL A 19 6.31 -6.32 -5.52
C VAL A 19 7.04 -7.13 -6.57
N SER A 20 6.67 -6.96 -7.82
CA SER A 20 7.42 -7.49 -8.98
C SER A 20 8.41 -6.45 -9.49
N SER A 21 9.10 -6.76 -10.59
CA SER A 21 10.11 -5.89 -11.21
C SER A 21 9.59 -4.50 -11.65
N SER A 22 8.28 -4.32 -11.79
CA SER A 22 7.66 -3.07 -12.28
C SER A 22 6.38 -2.69 -11.53
N SER A 23 6.05 -3.40 -10.44
CA SER A 23 4.87 -3.13 -9.63
C SER A 23 5.23 -2.44 -8.32
N GLY A 24 4.22 -1.82 -7.69
CA GLY A 24 4.39 -1.07 -6.47
C GLY A 24 5.06 0.29 -6.68
N ASN A 25 4.95 1.14 -5.70
CA ASN A 25 5.59 2.45 -5.68
C ASN A 25 5.66 3.01 -4.27
N LEU A 26 6.58 3.94 -4.08
CA LEU A 26 6.88 4.56 -2.80
C LEU A 26 6.83 6.07 -2.94
N SER A 27 6.35 6.77 -1.92
CA SER A 27 6.50 8.22 -1.87
C SER A 27 6.67 8.76 -0.47
N ILE A 28 7.21 9.97 -0.39
CA ILE A 28 7.25 10.79 0.81
C ILE A 28 6.75 12.20 0.50
N ARG A 29 6.16 12.84 1.51
CA ARG A 29 5.73 14.23 1.46
C ARG A 29 6.82 15.16 1.98
N ILE A 30 7.10 16.23 1.24
CA ILE A 30 8.01 17.32 1.64
C ILE A 30 7.29 18.65 1.41
N GLY A 31 6.68 19.18 2.46
CA GLY A 31 5.87 20.41 2.38
C GLY A 31 4.66 20.24 1.46
N ASP A 32 4.59 21.06 0.39
CA ASP A 32 3.56 21.05 -0.65
C ASP A 32 3.89 20.15 -1.85
N LYS A 33 5.02 19.43 -1.78
CA LYS A 33 5.49 18.48 -2.79
C LYS A 33 5.55 17.06 -2.24
N LEU A 34 5.66 16.10 -3.15
CA LEU A 34 6.02 14.72 -2.85
C LEU A 34 7.19 14.28 -3.72
N ILE A 35 7.99 13.36 -3.20
CA ILE A 35 8.93 12.57 -3.99
C ILE A 35 8.35 11.18 -4.12
N ILE A 36 8.19 10.72 -5.35
CA ILE A 36 7.59 9.42 -5.69
C ILE A 36 8.48 8.66 -6.64
N THR A 37 8.45 7.34 -6.58
CA THR A 37 9.16 6.50 -7.54
C THR A 37 8.63 6.71 -8.95
N ARG A 38 9.54 6.69 -9.93
CA ARG A 38 9.25 6.90 -11.34
C ARG A 38 8.38 5.77 -11.89
N ARG A 39 7.57 6.07 -12.88
CA ARG A 39 6.82 5.09 -13.66
C ARG A 39 7.74 4.00 -14.20
N GLY A 40 7.41 2.72 -13.90
CA GLY A 40 8.13 1.56 -14.38
C GLY A 40 9.52 1.36 -13.78
N SER A 41 9.88 2.08 -12.70
CA SER A 41 11.14 1.81 -12.00
C SER A 41 11.08 0.47 -11.26
N ASN A 42 12.23 -0.22 -11.22
CA ASN A 42 12.40 -1.42 -10.42
C ASN A 42 12.74 -1.04 -8.98
N LEU A 43 11.84 -1.35 -8.03
CA LEU A 43 12.05 -1.01 -6.62
C LEU A 43 13.26 -1.73 -5.99
N GLU A 44 13.68 -2.88 -6.52
CA GLU A 44 14.89 -3.60 -6.09
C GLU A 44 16.16 -2.79 -6.31
N ALA A 45 16.22 -2.00 -7.41
CA ALA A 45 17.45 -1.38 -7.92
C ALA A 45 17.29 0.12 -8.19
N LEU A 46 16.58 0.84 -7.31
CA LEU A 46 16.32 2.27 -7.46
C LEU A 46 17.61 3.09 -7.57
N GLN A 47 17.59 4.05 -8.47
CA GLN A 47 18.63 5.05 -8.68
C GLN A 47 18.07 6.46 -8.47
N GLU A 48 18.91 7.47 -8.36
CA GLU A 48 18.49 8.85 -8.15
C GLU A 48 17.50 9.36 -9.23
N LYS A 49 17.72 8.96 -10.50
CA LYS A 49 16.81 9.26 -11.64
C LYS A 49 15.41 8.64 -11.51
N ASP A 50 15.24 7.67 -10.62
CA ASP A 50 13.98 6.97 -10.37
C ASP A 50 13.16 7.65 -9.27
N LEU A 51 13.67 8.70 -8.65
CA LEU A 51 12.96 9.55 -7.70
C LEU A 51 12.48 10.83 -8.40
N VAL A 52 11.17 11.03 -8.42
CA VAL A 52 10.53 12.17 -9.10
C VAL A 52 9.91 13.08 -8.05
N GLU A 53 10.41 14.32 -7.96
CA GLU A 53 9.76 15.37 -7.18
C GLU A 53 8.68 16.06 -8.01
N THR A 54 7.47 16.18 -7.46
CA THR A 54 6.34 16.89 -8.10
C THR A 54 5.38 17.46 -7.07
N GLY A 55 4.50 18.38 -7.48
CA GLY A 55 3.53 19.02 -6.60
C GLY A 55 2.41 18.09 -6.17
N ILE A 56 1.96 18.22 -4.90
CA ILE A 56 0.77 17.50 -4.41
C ILE A 56 -0.50 18.03 -5.08
N ASN A 57 -0.63 19.35 -5.18
CA ASN A 57 -1.86 20.00 -5.62
C ASN A 57 -1.85 20.44 -7.09
N LYS A 58 -0.70 20.38 -7.76
CA LYS A 58 -0.56 20.86 -9.15
C LYS A 58 0.48 20.08 -9.91
N ASN A 59 0.32 20.04 -11.22
CA ASN A 59 1.30 19.46 -12.13
C ASN A 59 2.48 20.42 -12.35
N ASP A 60 3.63 19.83 -12.61
CA ASP A 60 4.86 20.49 -13.05
C ASP A 60 5.54 19.68 -14.17
N ARG A 61 6.76 20.09 -14.56
CA ARG A 61 7.50 19.44 -15.66
C ARG A 61 7.88 17.99 -15.36
N SER A 62 8.02 17.62 -14.08
CA SER A 62 8.41 16.28 -13.66
C SER A 62 7.20 15.32 -13.55
N THR A 63 5.98 15.86 -13.40
CA THR A 63 4.74 15.08 -13.22
C THR A 63 4.58 13.91 -14.21
N PRO A 64 4.88 14.05 -15.52
CA PRO A 64 4.72 12.95 -16.48
C PRO A 64 5.66 11.75 -16.22
N LEU A 65 6.72 11.94 -15.44
CA LEU A 65 7.69 10.91 -15.10
C LEU A 65 7.30 10.11 -13.85
N ALA A 66 6.40 10.64 -13.02
CA ALA A 66 5.96 10.02 -11.79
C ALA A 66 5.21 8.69 -12.04
N SER A 67 5.07 7.86 -10.99
CA SER A 67 4.25 6.66 -11.02
C SER A 67 2.86 6.95 -11.61
N ILE A 68 2.27 5.95 -12.29
CA ILE A 68 0.89 6.02 -12.81
C ILE A 68 -0.14 6.21 -11.70
N GLU A 69 0.21 5.83 -10.47
CA GLU A 69 -0.64 5.95 -9.28
C GLU A 69 -0.43 7.26 -8.51
N LEU A 70 0.25 8.24 -9.12
CA LEU A 70 0.43 9.56 -8.54
C LEU A 70 -0.89 10.19 -8.05
N CYS A 71 -2.00 9.94 -8.77
CA CYS A 71 -3.32 10.45 -8.38
C CYS A 71 -3.79 9.90 -7.03
N VAL A 72 -3.50 8.62 -6.74
CA VAL A 72 -3.82 7.99 -5.45
C VAL A 72 -2.96 8.60 -4.34
N HIS A 73 -1.64 8.70 -4.56
CA HIS A 73 -0.73 9.31 -3.57
C HIS A 73 -1.11 10.75 -3.25
N ARG A 74 -1.47 11.54 -4.27
CA ARG A 74 -1.96 12.91 -4.09
C ARG A 74 -3.24 12.97 -3.27
N ALA A 75 -4.23 12.14 -3.60
CA ALA A 75 -5.49 12.08 -2.86
C ALA A 75 -5.26 11.73 -1.38
N ILE A 76 -4.38 10.76 -1.10
CA ILE A 76 -4.00 10.41 0.27
C ILE A 76 -3.36 11.61 0.99
N TYR A 77 -2.34 12.25 0.39
CA TYR A 77 -1.67 13.40 1.02
C TYR A 77 -2.57 14.63 1.19
N GLN A 78 -3.58 14.80 0.36
CA GLN A 78 -4.55 15.89 0.46
C GLN A 78 -5.58 15.66 1.59
N ASN A 79 -5.90 14.40 1.88
CA ASN A 79 -6.99 14.04 2.80
C ASN A 79 -6.49 13.50 4.15
N THR A 80 -5.19 13.24 4.31
CA THR A 80 -4.61 12.66 5.53
C THR A 80 -3.39 13.46 5.99
N GLN A 81 -2.90 13.12 7.19
CA GLN A 81 -1.64 13.64 7.73
C GLN A 81 -0.43 12.74 7.43
N ALA A 82 -0.59 11.78 6.50
CA ALA A 82 0.48 10.89 6.09
C ALA A 82 1.70 11.68 5.55
N ARG A 83 2.90 11.18 5.86
CA ARG A 83 4.17 11.72 5.33
C ARG A 83 4.90 10.74 4.44
N ALA A 84 4.52 9.45 4.49
CA ALA A 84 5.05 8.40 3.63
C ALA A 84 3.93 7.46 3.19
N ILE A 85 4.05 6.91 2.00
CA ILE A 85 3.13 5.94 1.42
C ILE A 85 3.94 4.81 0.81
N VAL A 86 3.53 3.57 1.12
CA VAL A 86 3.98 2.34 0.50
C VAL A 86 2.80 1.71 -0.23
N HIS A 87 2.91 1.56 -1.54
CA HIS A 87 2.01 0.75 -2.35
C HIS A 87 2.71 -0.53 -2.79
N ALA A 88 2.10 -1.66 -2.49
CA ALA A 88 2.62 -2.99 -2.80
C ALA A 88 1.49 -3.94 -3.22
N HIS A 89 1.87 -5.12 -3.74
CA HIS A 89 0.95 -6.16 -4.18
C HIS A 89 1.16 -7.46 -3.39
N PRO A 90 0.94 -7.44 -2.06
CA PRO A 90 1.13 -8.62 -1.20
C PRO A 90 0.20 -9.75 -1.65
N PRO A 91 0.72 -10.97 -1.95
CA PRO A 91 -0.08 -12.01 -2.60
C PRO A 91 -1.25 -12.51 -1.76
N HIS A 92 -1.02 -12.77 -0.46
CA HIS A 92 -2.07 -13.31 0.42
C HIS A 92 -3.11 -12.25 0.77
N ALA A 93 -2.69 -11.01 1.03
CA ALA A 93 -3.61 -9.89 1.25
C ALA A 93 -4.47 -9.62 -0.01
N THR A 94 -3.86 -9.69 -1.19
CA THR A 94 -4.58 -9.55 -2.47
C THR A 94 -5.58 -10.69 -2.67
N ALA A 95 -5.19 -11.94 -2.38
CA ALA A 95 -6.10 -13.09 -2.47
C ALA A 95 -7.28 -12.96 -1.50
N LEU A 96 -7.04 -12.58 -0.24
CA LEU A 96 -8.10 -12.37 0.74
C LEU A 96 -9.01 -11.20 0.35
N SER A 97 -8.48 -10.15 -0.28
CA SER A 97 -9.29 -9.02 -0.75
C SER A 97 -10.36 -9.43 -1.77
N LEU A 98 -10.15 -10.54 -2.51
CA LEU A 98 -11.14 -11.11 -3.43
C LEU A 98 -12.26 -11.88 -2.73
N CYS A 99 -12.06 -12.25 -1.45
CA CYS A 99 -12.96 -13.11 -0.69
C CYS A 99 -13.64 -12.39 0.48
N GLU A 100 -13.05 -11.30 0.99
CA GLU A 100 -13.44 -10.66 2.24
C GLU A 100 -13.65 -9.15 2.05
N LYS A 101 -14.68 -8.59 2.70
CA LYS A 101 -14.93 -7.13 2.72
C LYS A 101 -13.96 -6.37 3.63
N SER A 102 -13.38 -7.09 4.59
CA SER A 102 -12.44 -6.57 5.57
C SER A 102 -11.56 -7.73 6.02
N ILE A 103 -10.26 -7.53 6.07
CA ILE A 103 -9.29 -8.52 6.51
C ILE A 103 -9.07 -8.33 8.00
N SER A 104 -9.36 -9.35 8.79
CA SER A 104 -9.13 -9.35 10.24
C SER A 104 -8.60 -10.69 10.73
N SER A 105 -7.71 -10.65 11.72
CA SER A 105 -7.23 -11.83 12.46
C SER A 105 -6.69 -11.40 13.82
N ASP A 106 -6.64 -12.34 14.76
CA ASP A 106 -6.02 -12.08 16.06
C ASP A 106 -4.53 -11.74 15.91
N HIS A 107 -3.83 -12.40 14.97
CA HIS A 107 -2.44 -12.08 14.66
C HIS A 107 -2.27 -10.62 14.23
N LEU A 108 -3.12 -10.12 13.35
CA LEU A 108 -3.08 -8.73 12.88
C LEU A 108 -3.26 -7.73 14.02
N LYS A 109 -4.19 -8.02 14.93
CA LYS A 109 -4.46 -7.19 16.11
C LYS A 109 -3.33 -7.25 17.13
N ASP A 110 -2.88 -8.44 17.50
CA ASP A 110 -1.99 -8.66 18.63
C ASP A 110 -0.52 -8.36 18.29
N PHE A 111 -0.08 -8.60 17.06
CA PHE A 111 1.31 -8.40 16.65
C PHE A 111 1.54 -7.14 15.82
N CYS A 112 0.55 -6.72 15.02
CA CYS A 112 0.70 -5.52 14.18
C CYS A 112 0.01 -4.29 14.77
N GLY A 113 -0.81 -4.46 15.83
CA GLY A 113 -1.60 -3.37 16.40
C GLY A 113 -2.63 -2.80 15.43
N LEU A 114 -3.00 -3.57 14.39
CA LEU A 114 -3.95 -3.17 13.37
C LEU A 114 -5.34 -3.73 13.69
N GLY A 115 -6.36 -2.89 13.56
CA GLY A 115 -7.74 -3.32 13.51
C GLY A 115 -8.08 -4.04 12.21
N PRO A 116 -9.37 -4.34 11.96
CA PRO A 116 -9.80 -4.85 10.67
C PRO A 116 -9.39 -3.93 9.52
N VAL A 117 -8.66 -4.47 8.53
CA VAL A 117 -8.19 -3.71 7.37
C VAL A 117 -9.29 -3.70 6.30
N PRO A 118 -9.84 -2.53 5.92
CA PRO A 118 -10.91 -2.47 4.93
C PRO A 118 -10.43 -2.85 3.53
N VAL A 119 -11.32 -3.52 2.78
CA VAL A 119 -11.12 -3.82 1.36
C VAL A 119 -11.89 -2.80 0.52
N VAL A 120 -11.16 -1.85 -0.06
CA VAL A 120 -11.71 -0.79 -0.90
C VAL A 120 -12.10 -1.35 -2.27
N GLY A 121 -13.27 -0.98 -2.77
CA GLY A 121 -13.77 -1.42 -4.06
C GLY A 121 -14.56 -2.75 -4.03
N TRP A 122 -14.70 -3.39 -2.89
CA TRP A 122 -15.52 -4.60 -2.76
C TRP A 122 -16.99 -4.32 -3.08
N GLY A 123 -17.51 -4.99 -4.14
CA GLY A 123 -18.92 -4.88 -4.52
C GLY A 123 -19.38 -3.47 -4.91
N MET A 124 -18.45 -2.54 -5.12
CA MET A 124 -18.75 -1.18 -5.52
C MET A 124 -18.68 -1.04 -7.04
N GLU A 125 -19.72 -0.51 -7.66
CA GLU A 125 -19.59 0.14 -8.96
C GLU A 125 -18.82 1.46 -8.76
N VAL A 126 -17.50 1.36 -8.69
CA VAL A 126 -16.67 2.55 -8.56
C VAL A 126 -16.60 3.24 -9.91
N LYS A 127 -17.07 4.49 -9.98
CA LYS A 127 -16.94 5.30 -11.20
C LYS A 127 -15.47 5.39 -11.61
N PRO A 128 -15.15 5.30 -12.91
CA PRO A 128 -13.79 5.54 -13.37
C PRO A 128 -13.23 6.84 -12.80
N GLY A 129 -12.05 6.77 -12.16
CA GLY A 129 -11.39 7.91 -11.54
C GLY A 129 -11.76 8.20 -10.07
N ALA A 130 -12.73 7.51 -9.46
CA ALA A 130 -13.09 7.73 -8.05
C ALA A 130 -12.25 6.89 -7.05
N ILE A 131 -11.50 5.91 -7.52
CA ILE A 131 -10.67 5.03 -6.68
C ILE A 131 -9.70 5.81 -5.77
N PRO A 132 -8.96 6.85 -6.24
CA PRO A 132 -8.08 7.63 -5.39
C PRO A 132 -8.77 8.22 -4.16
N ASP A 133 -9.97 8.79 -4.35
CA ASP A 133 -10.71 9.43 -3.26
C ASP A 133 -11.25 8.40 -2.26
N VAL A 134 -11.72 7.24 -2.73
CA VAL A 134 -12.22 6.15 -1.86
C VAL A 134 -11.07 5.57 -1.02
N ILE A 135 -9.89 5.38 -1.61
CA ILE A 135 -8.68 4.95 -0.87
C ILE A 135 -8.30 6.00 0.17
N ALA A 136 -8.24 7.27 -0.23
CA ALA A 136 -7.86 8.36 0.68
C ALA A 136 -8.86 8.51 1.84
N GLU A 137 -10.16 8.35 1.59
CA GLU A 137 -11.19 8.39 2.63
C GLU A 137 -11.02 7.26 3.65
N ALA A 138 -10.80 6.03 3.17
CA ALA A 138 -10.58 4.88 4.05
C ALA A 138 -9.28 5.00 4.89
N LEU A 139 -8.26 5.68 4.37
CA LEU A 139 -6.99 5.92 5.07
C LEU A 139 -7.04 7.08 6.08
N LYS A 140 -8.17 7.78 6.25
CA LYS A 140 -8.33 8.74 7.35
C LYS A 140 -8.35 8.07 8.72
N ASP A 141 -8.96 6.88 8.78
CA ASP A 141 -9.17 6.12 10.02
C ASP A 141 -8.33 4.84 10.07
N ASN A 142 -7.56 4.52 9.01
CA ASN A 142 -6.77 3.31 8.91
C ASN A 142 -5.36 3.62 8.43
N PHE A 143 -4.37 2.90 8.93
CA PHE A 143 -2.97 3.02 8.47
C PHE A 143 -2.69 2.29 7.16
N ILE A 144 -3.54 1.30 6.83
CA ILE A 144 -3.42 0.49 5.62
C ILE A 144 -4.81 0.09 5.13
N VAL A 145 -4.95 0.00 3.81
CA VAL A 145 -6.15 -0.53 3.14
C VAL A 145 -5.74 -1.55 2.09
N ALA A 146 -6.54 -2.57 1.89
CA ALA A 146 -6.46 -3.44 0.72
C ALA A 146 -7.38 -2.89 -0.38
N VAL A 147 -6.95 -2.99 -1.63
CA VAL A 147 -7.75 -2.66 -2.80
C VAL A 147 -8.16 -3.96 -3.47
N TYR A 148 -9.44 -4.13 -3.73
CA TYR A 148 -10.03 -5.36 -4.28
C TYR A 148 -9.25 -5.88 -5.48
N GLY A 149 -8.66 -7.07 -5.35
CA GLY A 149 -7.90 -7.76 -6.39
C GLY A 149 -6.65 -7.03 -6.91
N HIS A 150 -6.17 -5.98 -6.22
CA HIS A 150 -5.06 -5.16 -6.72
C HIS A 150 -3.82 -5.22 -5.80
N GLY A 151 -3.95 -4.79 -4.57
CA GLY A 151 -2.84 -4.68 -3.64
C GLY A 151 -3.20 -3.84 -2.42
N THR A 152 -2.21 -3.17 -1.82
CA THR A 152 -2.39 -2.39 -0.59
C THR A 152 -1.80 -0.99 -0.70
N PHE A 153 -2.40 -0.02 0.00
CA PHE A 153 -1.81 1.28 0.28
C PHE A 153 -1.66 1.43 1.79
N ALA A 154 -0.43 1.60 2.24
CA ALA A 154 -0.11 1.85 3.63
C ALA A 154 0.48 3.26 3.80
N THR A 155 0.15 3.90 4.92
CA THR A 155 0.58 5.26 5.26
C THR A 155 1.34 5.27 6.58
N GLY A 156 2.24 6.25 6.75
CA GLY A 156 2.97 6.45 8.00
C GLY A 156 3.55 7.87 8.09
N GLN A 157 4.07 8.21 9.25
CA GLN A 157 4.93 9.39 9.42
C GLN A 157 6.34 9.11 8.89
N LEU A 158 6.75 7.84 8.93
CA LEU A 158 7.99 7.32 8.34
C LEU A 158 7.65 6.26 7.30
N MET A 159 8.51 6.06 6.31
CA MET A 159 8.33 5.02 5.29
C MET A 159 8.43 3.61 5.90
N ASP A 160 9.26 3.46 6.95
CA ASP A 160 9.40 2.22 7.71
C ASP A 160 8.09 1.82 8.41
N GLU A 161 7.29 2.78 8.90
CA GLU A 161 5.97 2.48 9.49
C GLU A 161 5.02 1.92 8.43
N ALA A 162 4.90 2.59 7.27
CA ALA A 162 4.08 2.11 6.17
C ALA A 162 4.54 0.75 5.65
N PHE A 163 5.85 0.52 5.59
CA PHE A 163 6.42 -0.79 5.25
C PHE A 163 6.05 -1.86 6.28
N ASN A 164 6.15 -1.56 7.56
CA ASN A 164 5.81 -2.50 8.64
C ASN A 164 4.32 -2.88 8.60
N PHE A 165 3.42 -1.93 8.36
CA PHE A 165 2.00 -2.24 8.16
C PHE A 165 1.77 -3.14 6.94
N THR A 166 2.48 -2.90 5.84
CA THR A 166 2.38 -3.72 4.63
C THR A 166 2.83 -5.16 4.88
N THR A 167 4.00 -5.33 5.52
CA THR A 167 4.55 -6.66 5.79
C THR A 167 3.79 -7.41 6.87
N GLY A 168 3.33 -6.71 7.91
CA GLY A 168 2.51 -7.30 8.98
C GLY A 168 1.14 -7.76 8.47
N LEU A 169 0.50 -6.99 7.58
CA LEU A 169 -0.74 -7.43 6.94
C LEU A 169 -0.51 -8.69 6.11
N GLU A 170 0.54 -8.73 5.30
CA GLU A 170 0.84 -9.91 4.48
C GLU A 170 1.10 -11.16 5.32
N GLU A 171 1.90 -11.04 6.40
CA GLU A 171 2.17 -12.14 7.32
C GLU A 171 0.88 -12.67 7.96
N ALA A 172 0.00 -11.79 8.42
CA ALA A 172 -1.29 -12.18 8.96
C ALA A 172 -2.18 -12.87 7.91
N CYS A 173 -2.19 -12.35 6.68
CA CYS A 173 -2.92 -12.95 5.56
C CYS A 173 -2.39 -14.32 5.16
N GLU A 174 -1.08 -14.50 5.14
CA GLU A 174 -0.44 -15.80 4.89
C GLU A 174 -0.88 -16.83 5.92
N ILE A 175 -0.84 -16.48 7.21
CA ILE A 175 -1.31 -17.37 8.30
C ILE A 175 -2.79 -17.74 8.09
N VAL A 176 -3.65 -16.78 7.78
CA VAL A 176 -5.09 -17.03 7.54
C VAL A 176 -5.27 -17.96 6.32
N CYS A 177 -4.54 -17.76 5.24
CA CYS A 177 -4.61 -18.62 4.06
C CYS A 177 -4.13 -20.03 4.36
N LEU A 178 -3.05 -20.20 5.11
CA LEU A 178 -2.53 -21.50 5.54
C LEU A 178 -3.54 -22.22 6.46
N MET A 179 -4.12 -21.52 7.43
CA MET A 179 -5.16 -22.09 8.31
C MET A 179 -6.38 -22.56 7.50
N LYS A 180 -6.86 -21.75 6.56
CA LYS A 180 -7.98 -22.14 5.68
C LYS A 180 -7.63 -23.36 4.82
N SER A 181 -6.40 -23.45 4.31
CA SER A 181 -5.94 -24.60 3.50
C SER A 181 -5.82 -25.91 4.30
N MET A 182 -5.51 -25.81 5.61
CA MET A 182 -5.46 -26.95 6.53
C MET A 182 -6.84 -27.36 7.07
N GLY A 183 -7.93 -26.71 6.67
CA GLY A 183 -9.28 -26.97 7.18
C GLY A 183 -9.55 -26.41 8.59
N ALA A 184 -8.63 -25.66 9.15
CA ALA A 184 -8.70 -25.10 10.51
C ALA A 184 -9.66 -23.90 10.65
N GLY A 185 -10.54 -23.66 9.71
CA GLY A 185 -11.52 -22.56 9.74
C GLY A 185 -12.98 -23.01 9.70
N GLN A 186 -13.27 -24.31 9.70
CA GLN A 186 -14.64 -24.83 9.55
C GLN A 186 -15.28 -25.34 10.87
N SER A 187 -14.60 -25.22 12.00
CA SER A 187 -15.08 -25.73 13.29
C SER A 187 -15.49 -24.61 14.25
N GLY A 188 -16.42 -23.77 13.84
CA GLY A 188 -16.94 -22.68 14.66
C GLY A 188 -18.38 -22.27 14.36
N GLY A 189 -19.25 -23.26 14.17
CA GLY A 189 -20.70 -23.06 13.98
C GLY A 189 -21.50 -24.17 14.67
N LYS A 190 -21.64 -24.08 15.98
CA LYS A 190 -22.75 -24.69 16.72
C LYS A 190 -23.39 -23.65 17.61
#